data_d3c369957762c6a45298d7e26998f1c3
#
_entry.id   d3c369957762c6a45298d7e26998f1c3
#
_cell.length_a   1.000
_cell.length_b   1.000
_cell.length_c   1.000
_cell.angle_alpha   90.00
_cell.angle_beta   90.00
_cell.angle_gamma   90.00
#
_symmetry.space_group_name_H-M   'P 1'
#
loop_
_entity.id
_entity.type
_entity.pdbx_description
1 polymer ?
#
loop_
_entity_poly.entity_id
_entity_poly.type
_entity_poly.pdbx_seq_one_letter_code
_entity_poly.pdbx_strand_id
1 'polypeptide(L)'
;MTEVARVGAVDLGSNSFHLVVAQESQGRIQVVDRIKERVGLGAGIQRRGQLDEEVAERALRCLERFHERLRGVPHRRIRAVGTKAFRDLR
;
A
#
# COMPACT_ATOMS: atom_id res chain seq x y z
N MET A 1 4.22 -31.38 6.21
CA MET A 1 3.93 -30.03 6.69
C MET A 1 3.47 -29.15 5.52
N THR A 2 2.39 -28.47 5.68
CA THR A 2 1.84 -27.63 4.61
C THR A 2 2.52 -26.28 4.62
N GLU A 3 3.06 -25.88 3.49
CA GLU A 3 3.64 -24.54 3.39
C GLU A 3 2.53 -23.49 3.25
N VAL A 4 2.69 -22.41 3.99
CA VAL A 4 1.81 -21.25 3.89
C VAL A 4 2.59 -20.14 3.21
N ALA A 5 2.07 -19.69 2.07
CA ALA A 5 2.69 -18.61 1.32
C ALA A 5 1.89 -17.33 1.55
N ARG A 6 2.59 -16.27 1.93
CA ARG A 6 1.97 -14.96 2.10
C ARG A 6 2.23 -14.09 0.89
N VAL A 7 1.20 -13.35 0.52
CA VAL A 7 1.26 -12.38 -0.58
C VAL A 7 0.74 -11.04 -0.06
N GLY A 8 1.21 -9.96 -0.65
CA GLY A 8 0.78 -8.63 -0.28
C GLY A 8 0.39 -7.82 -1.51
N ALA A 9 -0.62 -6.99 -1.34
CA ALA A 9 -1.04 -6.06 -2.38
C ALA A 9 -1.20 -4.68 -1.76
N VAL A 10 -0.60 -3.69 -2.40
CA VAL A 10 -0.66 -2.29 -1.97
C VAL A 10 -1.24 -1.47 -3.11
N ASP A 11 -2.29 -0.74 -2.80
CA ASP A 11 -2.92 0.18 -3.75
C ASP A 11 -2.77 1.59 -3.22
N LEU A 12 -2.02 2.41 -3.95
CA LEU A 12 -1.74 3.79 -3.59
C LEU A 12 -2.68 4.70 -4.38
N GLY A 13 -3.91 4.79 -3.90
CA GLY A 13 -4.95 5.57 -4.54
C GLY A 13 -4.84 7.07 -4.27
N SER A 14 -5.54 7.87 -5.05
CA SER A 14 -5.53 9.32 -4.90
C SER A 14 -6.19 9.78 -3.59
N ASN A 15 -7.11 9.01 -3.05
CA ASN A 15 -7.79 9.33 -1.79
C ASN A 15 -7.29 8.50 -0.64
N SER A 16 -7.11 7.21 -0.86
CA SER A 16 -6.78 6.26 0.20
C SER A 16 -5.72 5.28 -0.27
N PHE A 17 -4.90 4.85 0.67
CA PHE A 17 -3.97 3.74 0.47
C PHE A 17 -4.58 2.49 1.07
N HIS A 18 -4.45 1.37 0.36
CA HIS A 18 -4.97 0.08 0.80
C HIS A 18 -3.85 -0.94 0.86
N LEU A 19 -3.87 -1.74 1.89
CA LEU A 19 -2.99 -2.90 2.02
C LEU A 19 -3.86 -4.14 2.24
N VAL A 20 -3.52 -5.20 1.54
CA VAL A 20 -4.10 -6.51 1.80
C VAL A 20 -2.96 -7.49 1.92
N VAL A 21 -2.95 -8.26 3.00
CA VAL A 21 -2.05 -9.40 3.15
C VAL A 21 -2.91 -10.64 3.17
N ALA A 22 -2.59 -11.58 2.31
CA ALA A 22 -3.30 -12.84 2.22
C ALA A 22 -2.31 -13.98 2.34
N GLN A 23 -2.82 -15.13 2.72
CA GLN A 23 -2.02 -16.33 2.72
C GLN A 23 -2.71 -17.40 1.88
N GLU A 24 -1.90 -18.16 1.19
CA GLU A 24 -2.35 -19.26 0.38
C GLU A 24 -1.88 -20.56 1.03
N SER A 25 -2.82 -21.48 1.18
CA SER A 25 -2.54 -22.81 1.71
C SER A 25 -3.49 -23.79 1.04
N GLN A 26 -2.92 -24.84 0.44
CA GLN A 26 -3.69 -25.90 -0.20
C GLN A 26 -4.70 -25.38 -1.23
N GLY A 27 -4.29 -24.40 -2.03
CA GLY A 27 -5.14 -23.82 -3.06
C GLY A 27 -6.19 -22.85 -2.55
N ARG A 28 -6.20 -22.55 -1.26
CA ARG A 28 -7.11 -21.59 -0.66
C ARG A 28 -6.39 -20.29 -0.36
N ILE A 29 -7.05 -19.18 -0.64
CA ILE A 29 -6.54 -17.85 -0.32
C ILE A 29 -7.39 -17.27 0.80
N GLN A 30 -6.73 -16.81 1.85
CA GLN A 30 -7.40 -16.22 2.99
C GLN A 30 -6.76 -14.87 3.30
N VAL A 31 -7.58 -13.82 3.38
CA VAL A 31 -7.11 -12.51 3.80
C VAL A 31 -6.83 -12.56 5.30
N VAL A 32 -5.60 -12.23 5.68
CA VAL A 32 -5.18 -12.24 7.09
C VAL A 32 -5.01 -10.84 7.64
N ASP A 33 -4.88 -9.83 6.79
CA ASP A 33 -4.75 -8.45 7.25
C ASP A 33 -5.22 -7.50 6.15
N ARG A 34 -5.84 -6.42 6.57
CA ARG A 34 -6.33 -5.41 5.63
C ARG A 34 -6.29 -4.05 6.32
N ILE A 35 -5.68 -3.09 5.64
CA ILE A 35 -5.63 -1.72 6.14
C ILE A 35 -6.08 -0.79 5.02
N LYS A 36 -6.93 0.16 5.38
CA LYS A 36 -7.31 1.25 4.50
C LYS A 36 -7.08 2.55 5.26
N GLU A 37 -6.30 3.45 4.69
CA GLU A 37 -6.06 4.76 5.28
C GLU A 37 -6.30 5.87 4.28
N ARG A 38 -7.00 6.89 4.71
CA ARG A 38 -7.22 8.05 3.89
C ARG A 38 -5.99 8.95 3.95
N VAL A 39 -5.35 9.14 2.81
CA VAL A 39 -4.15 9.96 2.69
C VAL A 39 -4.45 11.28 2.01
N GLY A 40 -5.33 11.27 1.01
CA GLY A 40 -5.69 12.47 0.28
C GLY A 40 -4.59 12.95 -0.66
N LEU A 41 -3.89 12.01 -1.30
CA LEU A 41 -2.74 12.32 -2.14
C LEU A 41 -3.11 13.27 -3.30
N GLY A 42 -4.24 12.99 -3.96
CA GLY A 42 -4.68 13.80 -5.09
C GLY A 42 -4.97 15.25 -4.72
N ALA A 43 -5.62 15.46 -3.58
CA ALA A 43 -5.92 16.79 -3.08
C ALA A 43 -4.68 17.54 -2.56
N GLY A 44 -3.63 16.80 -2.19
CA GLY A 44 -2.39 17.39 -1.66
C GLY A 44 -1.37 17.75 -2.73
N ILE A 45 -1.64 17.49 -4.00
CA ILE A 45 -0.73 17.83 -5.08
C ILE A 45 -0.97 19.27 -5.51
N GLN A 46 0.06 20.09 -5.41
CA GLN A 46 0.01 21.48 -5.81
C GLN A 46 0.15 21.65 -7.32
N ARG A 47 -0.13 22.86 -7.82
CA ARG A 47 -0.08 23.18 -9.25
C ARG A 47 1.19 22.75 -9.96
N ARG A 48 2.33 22.80 -9.27
CA ARG A 48 3.63 22.45 -9.84
C ARG A 48 3.97 20.97 -9.73
N GLY A 49 3.02 20.15 -9.34
CA GLY A 49 3.24 18.74 -9.13
C GLY A 49 3.95 18.41 -7.83
N GLN A 50 4.09 19.38 -6.93
CA GLN A 50 4.70 19.18 -5.63
C GLN A 50 3.64 18.75 -4.61
N LEU A 51 4.00 17.81 -3.76
CA LEU A 51 3.11 17.32 -2.74
C LEU A 51 3.18 18.21 -1.50
N ASP A 52 2.00 18.51 -0.93
CA ASP A 52 1.89 19.22 0.33
C ASP A 52 2.61 18.46 1.44
N GLU A 53 3.38 19.16 2.29
CA GLU A 53 4.17 18.54 3.35
C GLU A 53 3.35 17.68 4.31
N GLU A 54 2.19 18.17 4.72
CA GLU A 54 1.33 17.42 5.64
C GLU A 54 0.86 16.12 5.01
N VAL A 55 0.51 16.17 3.73
CA VAL A 55 0.06 14.98 3.00
C VAL A 55 1.22 14.03 2.78
N ALA A 56 2.40 14.56 2.47
CA ALA A 56 3.60 13.73 2.32
C ALA A 56 3.92 12.99 3.61
N GLU A 57 3.87 13.66 4.76
CA GLU A 57 4.09 13.02 6.05
C GLU A 57 3.06 11.95 6.36
N ARG A 58 1.81 12.23 6.05
CA ARG A 58 0.72 11.26 6.25
C ARG A 58 0.93 10.03 5.40
N ALA A 59 1.32 10.23 4.14
CA ALA A 59 1.61 9.15 3.22
C ALA A 59 2.77 8.29 3.73
N LEU A 60 3.85 8.91 4.17
CA LEU A 60 5.01 8.19 4.68
C LEU A 60 4.68 7.37 5.93
N ARG A 61 3.92 7.94 6.85
CA ARG A 61 3.50 7.21 8.05
C ARG A 61 2.62 6.03 7.71
N CYS A 62 1.74 6.19 6.72
CA CYS A 62 0.91 5.10 6.24
C CYS A 62 1.77 3.98 5.64
N LEU A 63 2.74 4.34 4.80
CA LEU A 63 3.63 3.37 4.19
C LEU A 63 4.51 2.65 5.21
N GLU A 64 4.90 3.33 6.28
CA GLU A 64 5.62 2.70 7.38
C GLU A 64 4.77 1.62 8.05
N ARG A 65 3.49 1.90 8.28
CA ARG A 65 2.57 0.92 8.84
C ARG A 65 2.38 -0.27 7.89
N PHE A 66 2.28 0.00 6.60
CA PHE A 66 2.18 -1.06 5.60
C PHE A 66 3.43 -1.93 5.61
N HIS A 67 4.59 -1.28 5.70
CA HIS A 67 5.86 -2.00 5.76
C HIS A 67 5.90 -2.96 6.95
N GLU A 68 5.45 -2.50 8.13
CA GLU A 68 5.39 -3.35 9.32
C GLU A 68 4.49 -4.57 9.10
N ARG A 69 3.33 -4.36 8.48
CA ARG A 69 2.39 -5.46 8.23
C ARG A 69 2.87 -6.40 7.14
N LEU A 70 3.73 -5.94 6.26
CA LEU A 70 4.29 -6.77 5.18
C LEU A 70 5.54 -7.55 5.62
N ARG A 71 5.97 -7.42 6.86
CA ARG A 71 7.12 -8.18 7.36
C ARG A 71 6.83 -9.66 7.25
N GLY A 72 7.81 -10.39 6.71
CA GLY A 72 7.64 -11.81 6.46
C GLY A 72 7.03 -12.14 5.11
N VAL A 73 6.56 -11.15 4.36
CA VAL A 73 6.11 -11.36 2.99
C VAL A 73 7.29 -11.12 2.05
N PRO A 74 7.71 -12.11 1.24
CA PRO A 74 8.82 -11.91 0.30
C PRO A 74 8.51 -10.79 -0.69
N HIS A 75 9.51 -9.98 -1.01
CA HIS A 75 9.33 -8.87 -1.95
C HIS A 75 8.74 -9.30 -3.28
N ARG A 76 9.15 -10.45 -3.80
CA ARG A 76 8.62 -10.98 -5.06
C ARG A 76 7.13 -11.31 -5.01
N ARG A 77 6.55 -11.37 -3.81
CA ARG A 77 5.14 -11.66 -3.60
C ARG A 77 4.34 -10.43 -3.19
N ILE A 78 4.93 -9.26 -3.32
CA ILE A 78 4.26 -7.98 -3.04
C ILE A 78 4.05 -7.27 -4.36
N ARG A 79 2.81 -6.84 -4.60
CA ARG A 79 2.45 -6.01 -5.75
C ARG A 79 2.00 -4.65 -5.26
N ALA A 80 2.53 -3.61 -5.87
CA ALA A 80 2.13 -2.25 -5.55
C ALA A 80 1.67 -1.55 -6.83
N VAL A 81 0.53 -0.87 -6.74
CA VAL A 81 -0.05 -0.12 -7.86
C VAL A 81 -0.24 1.32 -7.40
N GLY A 82 0.21 2.26 -8.22
CA GLY A 82 0.01 3.67 -7.96
C GLY A 82 -0.97 4.28 -8.96
N THR A 83 -1.72 5.27 -8.51
CA THR A 83 -2.63 6.00 -9.38
C THR A 83 -1.88 7.03 -10.21
N LYS A 84 -2.61 7.67 -11.14
CA LYS A 84 -2.07 8.77 -11.94
C LYS A 84 -1.51 9.89 -11.07
N ALA A 85 -2.13 10.17 -9.92
CA ALA A 85 -1.67 11.20 -9.00
C ALA A 85 -0.20 10.97 -8.59
N PHE A 86 0.19 9.71 -8.38
CA PHE A 86 1.56 9.36 -8.05
C PHE A 86 2.52 9.65 -9.20
N ARG A 87 2.08 9.39 -10.42
CA ARG A 87 2.91 9.63 -11.62
C ARG A 87 3.10 11.11 -11.90
N ASP A 88 2.16 11.94 -11.46
CA ASP A 88 2.20 13.38 -11.67
C ASP A 88 3.08 14.11 -10.66
N LEU A 89 3.57 13.43 -9.63
CA LEU A 89 4.48 14.00 -8.64
C LEU A 89 5.84 14.31 -9.24
N ARG A 90 6.42 15.42 -8.79
CA ARG A 90 7.74 15.87 -9.21
C ARG A 90 8.68 16.02 -8.04
#